data_d81bae562f679ec881116518e579b5cc
#
_entry.id   d81bae562f679ec881116518e579b5cc
#
_cell.length_a   1.000
_cell.length_b   1.000
_cell.length_c   1.000
_cell.angle_alpha   90.00
_cell.angle_beta   90.00
_cell.angle_gamma   90.00
#
_symmetry.space_group_name_H-M   'P 1'
#
loop_
_entity.id
_entity.type
_entity.pdbx_description
1 polymer ?
#
loop_
_entity_poly.entity_id
_entity_poly.type
_entity_poly.pdbx_seq_one_letter_code
_entity_poly.pdbx_strand_id
1 'polypeptide(L)'
;MRVLTDPLFVRRFAHLRRRRGAVPPPSAAAAEVVLVSHLHSDHLHLPSLARLAPGSRLVVPRGAVAAVPGLRALRRRRGLYVTEVLPGDTVRVGEVRVRAVPALHDGRRLPVGPHRAPALGYVVEGEARTYFAGDTGLFDGMADAVGPVDVALLPVGGWGPYLGHGHLDPARAAEALTRIAPASAVPVHYGTYWPIGLDGVRPHEFHAPGDEFVRQAAKRAPEVTVHLLGHGERVAPGARR
;
A
#
# COMPACT_ATOMS: atom_id res chain seq x y z
N MET A 1 -4.67 14.58 -11.64
CA MET A 1 -5.45 13.38 -11.25
C MET A 1 -4.94 12.88 -9.90
N ARG A 2 -5.83 12.43 -9.02
CA ARG A 2 -5.50 11.90 -7.69
C ARG A 2 -5.64 10.38 -7.69
N VAL A 3 -4.57 9.69 -7.30
CA VAL A 3 -4.53 8.23 -7.10
C VAL A 3 -4.46 7.98 -5.59
N LEU A 4 -5.33 7.11 -5.08
CA LEU A 4 -5.41 6.73 -3.68
C LEU A 4 -5.07 5.24 -3.56
N THR A 5 -4.25 4.89 -2.57
CA THR A 5 -3.82 3.51 -2.33
C THR A 5 -4.37 3.01 -0.99
N ASP A 6 -4.91 1.79 -0.96
CA ASP A 6 -5.38 1.04 0.23
C ASP A 6 -6.06 1.92 1.30
N PRO A 7 -7.19 2.59 1.00
CA PRO A 7 -7.76 3.60 1.88
C PRO A 7 -8.33 3.01 3.17
N LEU A 8 -7.86 3.53 4.32
CA LEU A 8 -8.35 3.17 5.65
C LEU A 8 -8.74 4.43 6.46
N PHE A 9 -10.01 4.84 6.37
CA PHE A 9 -10.55 6.10 6.91
C PHE A 9 -11.27 5.94 8.24
N VAL A 10 -10.71 5.18 9.18
CA VAL A 10 -11.37 4.88 10.45
C VAL A 10 -10.44 5.06 11.65
N ARG A 11 -11.00 5.29 12.83
CA ARG A 11 -10.23 5.34 14.10
C ARG A 11 -10.02 3.93 14.68
N ARG A 12 -10.96 3.02 14.43
CA ARG A 12 -10.92 1.64 14.88
C ARG A 12 -11.25 0.71 13.73
N PHE A 13 -10.57 -0.41 13.72
CA PHE A 13 -10.74 -1.44 12.73
C PHE A 13 -10.47 -2.80 13.41
N ALA A 14 -11.49 -3.63 13.52
CA ALA A 14 -11.43 -4.88 14.29
C ALA A 14 -10.83 -4.64 15.70
N HIS A 15 -9.73 -5.31 16.03
CA HIS A 15 -9.00 -5.16 17.30
C HIS A 15 -7.94 -4.05 17.27
N LEU A 16 -7.84 -3.28 16.17
CA LEU A 16 -6.87 -2.22 16.00
C LEU A 16 -7.45 -0.85 16.31
N ARG A 17 -6.63 0.00 16.87
CA ARG A 17 -6.92 1.41 17.10
C ARG A 17 -5.83 2.29 16.50
N ARG A 18 -6.25 3.36 15.82
CA ARG A 18 -5.34 4.41 15.36
C ARG A 18 -4.70 5.11 16.55
N ARG A 19 -3.38 5.07 16.63
CA ARG A 19 -2.58 5.65 17.72
C ARG A 19 -1.89 6.94 17.30
N ARG A 20 -1.59 7.09 16.01
CA ARG A 20 -0.90 8.27 15.46
C ARG A 20 -1.62 8.81 14.24
N GLY A 21 -1.54 10.11 14.05
CA GLY A 21 -2.18 10.83 12.95
C GLY A 21 -3.70 10.94 13.08
N ALA A 22 -4.27 11.97 12.47
CA ALA A 22 -5.72 12.10 12.34
C ALA A 22 -6.29 11.09 11.32
N VAL A 23 -7.58 10.81 11.42
CA VAL A 23 -8.30 10.13 10.32
C VAL A 23 -8.26 11.08 9.12
N PRO A 24 -7.89 10.60 7.92
CA PRO A 24 -7.89 11.46 6.73
C PRO A 24 -9.23 12.16 6.52
N PRO A 25 -9.24 13.41 6.08
CA PRO A 25 -10.46 14.18 5.88
C PRO A 25 -11.32 13.58 4.75
N PRO A 26 -12.62 13.89 4.68
CA PRO A 26 -13.50 13.40 3.60
C PRO A 26 -12.99 13.73 2.20
N SER A 27 -12.28 14.86 2.04
CA SER A 27 -11.67 15.24 0.76
C SER A 27 -10.58 14.27 0.27
N ALA A 28 -10.00 13.46 1.14
CA ALA A 28 -9.06 12.41 0.74
C ALA A 28 -9.75 11.28 -0.05
N ALA A 29 -11.07 11.10 0.13
CA ALA A 29 -11.85 10.12 -0.62
C ALA A 29 -12.27 10.58 -2.04
N ALA A 30 -12.02 11.84 -2.39
CA ALA A 30 -12.28 12.39 -3.72
C ALA A 30 -11.10 12.07 -4.67
N ALA A 31 -10.90 10.79 -4.94
CA ALA A 31 -9.87 10.30 -5.85
C ALA A 31 -10.51 9.69 -7.11
N GLU A 32 -9.92 9.95 -8.26
CA GLU A 32 -10.39 9.42 -9.54
C GLU A 32 -10.02 7.94 -9.70
N VAL A 33 -8.88 7.55 -9.14
CA VAL A 33 -8.36 6.17 -9.16
C VAL A 33 -8.07 5.72 -7.73
N VAL A 34 -8.49 4.50 -7.41
CA VAL A 34 -8.22 3.86 -6.11
C VAL A 34 -7.61 2.49 -6.37
N LEU A 35 -6.44 2.24 -5.84
CA LEU A 35 -5.70 0.99 -5.97
C LEU A 35 -5.83 0.21 -4.67
N VAL A 36 -6.21 -1.07 -4.77
CA VAL A 36 -6.21 -2.00 -3.64
C VAL A 36 -5.22 -3.11 -3.91
N SER A 37 -4.24 -3.24 -3.03
CA SER A 37 -3.13 -4.19 -3.20
C SER A 37 -3.55 -5.63 -2.99
N HIS A 38 -4.35 -5.93 -1.98
CA HIS A 38 -4.79 -7.29 -1.67
C HIS A 38 -6.07 -7.31 -0.79
N LEU A 39 -6.54 -8.50 -0.43
CA LEU A 39 -7.85 -8.65 0.20
C LEU A 39 -7.88 -8.44 1.72
N HIS A 40 -6.77 -8.31 2.43
CA HIS A 40 -6.79 -8.08 3.87
C HIS A 40 -7.66 -6.88 4.23
N SER A 41 -8.29 -6.93 5.39
CA SER A 41 -9.36 -5.99 5.73
C SER A 41 -8.89 -4.57 5.99
N ASP A 42 -7.61 -4.36 6.26
CA ASP A 42 -6.95 -3.06 6.41
C ASP A 42 -6.56 -2.43 5.08
N HIS A 43 -6.53 -3.20 3.99
CA HIS A 43 -6.29 -2.75 2.63
C HIS A 43 -7.60 -2.66 1.82
N LEU A 44 -8.36 -3.74 1.73
CA LEU A 44 -9.71 -3.74 1.15
C LEU A 44 -10.76 -3.50 2.25
N HIS A 45 -10.88 -2.26 2.71
CA HIS A 45 -11.79 -1.88 3.79
C HIS A 45 -13.10 -1.31 3.25
N LEU A 46 -14.15 -2.14 3.19
CA LEU A 46 -15.44 -1.76 2.60
C LEU A 46 -16.03 -0.45 3.13
N PRO A 47 -16.03 -0.16 4.48
CA PRO A 47 -16.51 1.11 4.97
C PRO A 47 -15.71 2.33 4.49
N SER A 48 -14.41 2.19 4.24
CA SER A 48 -13.60 3.26 3.65
C SER A 48 -13.91 3.42 2.17
N LEU A 49 -14.02 2.34 1.42
CA LEU A 49 -14.41 2.35 0.02
C LEU A 49 -15.83 2.93 -0.19
N ALA A 50 -16.72 2.79 0.79
CA ALA A 50 -18.05 3.40 0.76
C ALA A 50 -18.01 4.95 0.82
N ARG A 51 -16.90 5.56 1.17
CA ARG A 51 -16.72 7.02 1.21
C ARG A 51 -16.21 7.59 -0.11
N LEU A 52 -15.78 6.75 -1.05
CA LEU A 52 -15.28 7.19 -2.35
C LEU A 52 -16.35 7.97 -3.12
N ALA A 53 -15.91 8.93 -3.91
CA ALA A 53 -16.78 9.66 -4.80
C ALA A 53 -17.45 8.72 -5.83
N PRO A 54 -18.71 8.97 -6.19
CA PRO A 54 -19.33 8.25 -7.31
C PRO A 54 -18.49 8.41 -8.59
N GLY A 55 -18.40 7.34 -9.39
CA GLY A 55 -17.60 7.35 -10.60
C GLY A 55 -16.09 7.08 -10.40
N SER A 56 -15.60 6.98 -9.14
CA SER A 56 -14.21 6.57 -8.90
C SER A 56 -13.92 5.20 -9.52
N ARG A 57 -12.75 5.05 -10.13
CA ARG A 57 -12.28 3.77 -10.65
C ARG A 57 -11.49 3.04 -9.58
N LEU A 58 -11.99 1.88 -9.18
CA LEU A 58 -11.37 1.00 -8.21
C LEU A 58 -10.66 -0.14 -8.95
N VAL A 59 -9.33 -0.21 -8.83
CA VAL A 59 -8.51 -1.30 -9.38
C VAL A 59 -8.19 -2.26 -8.24
N VAL A 60 -8.52 -3.53 -8.42
CA VAL A 60 -8.39 -4.57 -7.40
C VAL A 60 -7.80 -5.84 -7.99
N PRO A 61 -7.23 -6.73 -7.17
CA PRO A 61 -6.79 -8.05 -7.64
C PRO A 61 -7.94 -8.86 -8.22
N ARG A 62 -7.66 -9.62 -9.29
CA ARG A 62 -8.65 -10.52 -9.90
C ARG A 62 -9.15 -11.54 -8.90
N GLY A 63 -10.48 -11.70 -8.84
CA GLY A 63 -11.17 -12.53 -7.86
C GLY A 63 -11.69 -11.75 -6.64
N ALA A 64 -11.31 -10.48 -6.46
CA ALA A 64 -11.73 -9.67 -5.33
C ALA A 64 -13.26 -9.51 -5.25
N VAL A 65 -13.94 -9.30 -6.38
CA VAL A 65 -15.41 -9.14 -6.43
C VAL A 65 -16.13 -10.43 -6.05
N ALA A 66 -15.57 -11.59 -6.38
CA ALA A 66 -16.11 -12.89 -5.99
C ALA A 66 -15.81 -13.21 -4.52
N ALA A 67 -14.55 -12.96 -4.09
CA ALA A 67 -14.09 -13.25 -2.73
C ALA A 67 -14.70 -12.32 -1.66
N VAL A 68 -15.13 -11.11 -2.03
CA VAL A 68 -15.68 -10.10 -1.11
C VAL A 68 -17.05 -9.64 -1.59
N PRO A 69 -18.14 -10.35 -1.25
CA PRO A 69 -19.50 -10.06 -1.75
C PRO A 69 -19.96 -8.62 -1.49
N GLY A 70 -19.53 -8.01 -0.37
CA GLY A 70 -19.79 -6.61 -0.06
C GLY A 70 -19.23 -5.62 -1.09
N LEU A 71 -18.17 -5.97 -1.80
CA LEU A 71 -17.59 -5.15 -2.86
C LEU A 71 -18.54 -5.04 -4.07
N ARG A 72 -19.22 -6.14 -4.44
CA ARG A 72 -20.24 -6.14 -5.49
C ARG A 72 -21.41 -5.23 -5.15
N ALA A 73 -21.89 -5.29 -3.89
CA ALA A 73 -22.98 -4.42 -3.41
C ALA A 73 -22.54 -2.95 -3.41
N LEU A 74 -21.33 -2.68 -2.95
CA LEU A 74 -20.76 -1.33 -2.89
C LEU A 74 -20.60 -0.72 -4.30
N ARG A 75 -20.08 -1.49 -5.26
CA ARG A 75 -19.98 -1.09 -6.68
C ARG A 75 -21.32 -0.55 -7.21
N ARG A 76 -22.41 -1.29 -6.99
CA ARG A 76 -23.76 -0.88 -7.45
C ARG A 76 -24.27 0.37 -6.72
N ARG A 77 -24.16 0.38 -5.37
CA ARG A 77 -24.71 1.47 -4.54
C ARG A 77 -23.98 2.80 -4.71
N ARG A 78 -22.68 2.75 -4.99
CA ARG A 78 -21.82 3.95 -5.10
C ARG A 78 -21.46 4.32 -6.53
N GLY A 79 -21.89 3.55 -7.53
CA GLY A 79 -21.55 3.80 -8.92
C GLY A 79 -20.05 3.72 -9.20
N LEU A 80 -19.31 2.83 -8.50
CA LEU A 80 -17.87 2.66 -8.70
C LEU A 80 -17.59 1.82 -9.95
N TYR A 81 -16.58 2.21 -10.72
CA TYR A 81 -16.04 1.38 -11.79
C TYR A 81 -14.97 0.44 -11.22
N VAL A 82 -15.29 -0.85 -11.09
CA VAL A 82 -14.35 -1.85 -10.56
C VAL A 82 -13.68 -2.60 -11.70
N THR A 83 -12.35 -2.55 -11.74
CA THR A 83 -11.50 -3.28 -12.68
C THR A 83 -10.67 -4.29 -11.90
N GLU A 84 -10.80 -5.57 -12.22
CA GLU A 84 -9.99 -6.64 -11.63
C GLU A 84 -8.77 -6.91 -12.51
N VAL A 85 -7.57 -7.01 -11.90
CA VAL A 85 -6.29 -7.15 -12.60
C VAL A 85 -5.44 -8.29 -12.04
N LEU A 86 -4.56 -8.82 -12.87
CA LEU A 86 -3.48 -9.76 -12.53
C LEU A 86 -2.12 -9.06 -12.67
N PRO A 87 -1.04 -9.62 -12.12
CA PRO A 87 0.31 -9.15 -12.41
C PRO A 87 0.55 -9.06 -13.93
N GLY A 88 1.10 -7.94 -14.38
CA GLY A 88 1.32 -7.63 -15.80
C GLY A 88 0.18 -6.83 -16.47
N ASP A 89 -1.04 -6.89 -15.94
CA ASP A 89 -2.15 -6.12 -16.48
C ASP A 89 -1.91 -4.61 -16.30
N THR A 90 -2.39 -3.84 -17.28
CA THR A 90 -2.31 -2.38 -17.29
C THR A 90 -3.69 -1.76 -17.44
N VAL A 91 -3.99 -0.78 -16.61
CA VAL A 91 -5.23 0.03 -16.67
C VAL A 91 -4.85 1.47 -16.96
N ARG A 92 -5.51 2.07 -17.97
CA ARG A 92 -5.37 3.50 -18.26
C ARG A 92 -6.57 4.28 -17.72
N VAL A 93 -6.29 5.39 -17.06
CA VAL A 93 -7.30 6.34 -16.58
C VAL A 93 -6.82 7.74 -16.91
N GLY A 94 -7.44 8.38 -17.91
CA GLY A 94 -6.91 9.60 -18.47
C GLY A 94 -5.48 9.41 -18.99
N GLU A 95 -4.58 10.27 -18.58
CA GLU A 95 -3.16 10.21 -18.94
C GLU A 95 -2.32 9.29 -18.04
N VAL A 96 -2.89 8.82 -16.93
CA VAL A 96 -2.16 7.92 -16.00
C VAL A 96 -2.34 6.47 -16.42
N ARG A 97 -1.24 5.74 -16.41
CA ARG A 97 -1.19 4.30 -16.61
C ARG A 97 -0.82 3.63 -15.31
N VAL A 98 -1.61 2.62 -14.91
CA VAL A 98 -1.40 1.80 -13.71
C VAL A 98 -1.10 0.39 -14.15
N ARG A 99 0.10 -0.09 -13.87
CA ARG A 99 0.51 -1.47 -14.14
C ARG A 99 0.55 -2.25 -12.83
N ALA A 100 -0.16 -3.38 -12.77
CA ALA A 100 -0.11 -4.30 -11.64
C ALA A 100 1.18 -5.14 -11.71
N VAL A 101 1.86 -5.28 -10.58
CA VAL A 101 3.07 -6.10 -10.44
C VAL A 101 2.87 -7.13 -9.34
N PRO A 102 3.59 -8.28 -9.35
CA PRO A 102 3.44 -9.28 -8.30
C PRO A 102 3.88 -8.72 -6.93
N ALA A 103 3.27 -9.25 -5.87
CA ALA A 103 3.71 -9.08 -4.50
C ALA A 103 3.80 -10.45 -3.82
N LEU A 104 4.84 -10.64 -3.00
CA LEU A 104 5.03 -11.87 -2.22
C LEU A 104 4.30 -11.74 -0.89
N HIS A 105 2.99 -11.97 -0.91
CA HIS A 105 2.14 -11.86 0.28
C HIS A 105 0.93 -12.78 0.20
N ASP A 106 0.31 -13.05 1.34
CA ASP A 106 -0.92 -13.85 1.40
C ASP A 106 -2.11 -13.02 0.93
N GLY A 107 -2.68 -13.42 -0.19
CA GLY A 107 -3.82 -12.72 -0.78
C GLY A 107 -5.19 -13.18 -0.27
N ARG A 108 -5.28 -13.92 0.85
CA ARG A 108 -6.56 -14.35 1.43
C ARG A 108 -7.30 -13.19 2.09
N ARG A 109 -8.63 -13.27 2.10
CA ARG A 109 -9.48 -12.30 2.83
C ARG A 109 -9.42 -12.51 4.34
N LEU A 110 -9.40 -13.76 4.77
CA LEU A 110 -9.35 -14.22 6.16
C LEU A 110 -8.19 -15.18 6.32
N PRO A 111 -7.64 -15.37 7.53
CA PRO A 111 -6.54 -16.30 7.77
C PRO A 111 -6.81 -17.72 7.28
N VAL A 112 -8.08 -18.12 7.28
CA VAL A 112 -8.55 -19.42 6.78
C VAL A 112 -9.73 -19.21 5.81
N GLY A 113 -9.87 -20.12 4.83
CA GLY A 113 -11.00 -20.11 3.90
C GLY A 113 -10.58 -20.01 2.43
N PRO A 114 -11.54 -20.21 1.50
CA PRO A 114 -11.28 -20.30 0.07
C PRO A 114 -11.10 -18.93 -0.61
N HIS A 115 -11.53 -17.85 0.05
CA HIS A 115 -11.56 -16.52 -0.55
C HIS A 115 -10.16 -15.90 -0.64
N ARG A 116 -9.58 -15.99 -1.82
CA ARG A 116 -8.24 -15.46 -2.13
C ARG A 116 -8.20 -14.76 -3.48
N ALA A 117 -7.27 -13.84 -3.60
CA ALA A 117 -6.84 -13.23 -4.85
C ALA A 117 -5.32 -12.99 -4.77
N PRO A 118 -4.61 -12.77 -5.88
CA PRO A 118 -3.19 -12.45 -5.80
C PRO A 118 -2.97 -11.15 -5.02
N ALA A 119 -1.89 -11.07 -4.25
CA ALA A 119 -1.41 -9.79 -3.75
C ALA A 119 -0.66 -9.05 -4.87
N LEU A 120 -0.83 -7.74 -4.94
CA LEU A 120 -0.30 -6.89 -5.99
C LEU A 120 0.41 -5.66 -5.42
N GLY A 121 1.50 -5.28 -6.07
CA GLY A 121 1.97 -3.92 -6.10
C GLY A 121 1.45 -3.21 -7.36
N TYR A 122 1.69 -1.91 -7.45
CA TYR A 122 1.31 -1.11 -8.60
C TYR A 122 2.42 -0.13 -8.99
N VAL A 123 2.74 -0.05 -10.27
CA VAL A 123 3.52 1.04 -10.83
C VAL A 123 2.55 2.02 -11.49
N VAL A 124 2.52 3.22 -10.96
CA VAL A 124 1.69 4.33 -11.44
C VAL A 124 2.57 5.24 -12.29
N GLU A 125 2.26 5.35 -13.56
CA GLU A 125 2.99 6.16 -14.53
C GLU A 125 2.18 7.40 -14.88
N GLY A 126 2.69 8.58 -14.51
CA GLY A 126 2.16 9.90 -14.77
C GLY A 126 3.33 10.87 -14.96
N GLU A 127 3.32 12.03 -14.31
CA GLU A 127 4.46 12.97 -14.29
C GLU A 127 5.72 12.33 -13.66
N ALA A 128 5.51 11.42 -12.71
CA ALA A 128 6.55 10.57 -12.15
C ALA A 128 6.06 9.11 -12.14
N ARG A 129 7.00 8.17 -12.18
CA ARG A 129 6.73 6.75 -12.01
C ARG A 129 6.83 6.39 -10.54
N THR A 130 5.72 6.01 -9.94
CA THR A 130 5.66 5.66 -8.52
C THR A 130 5.35 4.18 -8.35
N TYR A 131 6.18 3.46 -7.62
CA TYR A 131 5.90 2.11 -7.18
C TYR A 131 5.22 2.13 -5.81
N PHE A 132 4.01 1.64 -5.74
CA PHE A 132 3.31 1.32 -4.50
C PHE A 132 3.38 -0.19 -4.29
N ALA A 133 4.13 -0.64 -3.31
CA ALA A 133 4.40 -2.07 -3.11
C ALA A 133 3.19 -2.85 -2.55
N GLY A 134 2.29 -2.17 -1.82
CA GLY A 134 1.34 -2.87 -0.94
C GLY A 134 2.10 -3.64 0.14
N ASP A 135 1.52 -4.72 0.64
CA ASP A 135 2.25 -5.66 1.51
C ASP A 135 2.97 -6.69 0.66
N THR A 136 4.26 -6.84 0.90
CA THR A 136 5.11 -7.78 0.17
C THR A 136 6.33 -8.18 1.01
N GLY A 137 6.80 -9.40 0.82
CA GLY A 137 8.16 -9.79 1.13
C GLY A 137 9.13 -9.41 0.00
N LEU A 138 10.42 -9.61 0.25
CA LEU A 138 11.44 -9.51 -0.79
C LEU A 138 11.37 -10.77 -1.67
N PHE A 139 11.35 -10.61 -2.99
CA PHE A 139 11.25 -11.72 -3.94
C PHE A 139 12.24 -11.56 -5.09
N ASP A 140 12.61 -12.69 -5.69
CA ASP A 140 13.46 -12.70 -6.86
C ASP A 140 12.73 -12.10 -8.07
N GLY A 141 13.47 -11.36 -8.91
CA GLY A 141 12.87 -10.65 -10.06
C GLY A 141 12.09 -9.38 -9.68
N MET A 142 12.18 -8.89 -8.43
CA MET A 142 11.52 -7.64 -8.03
C MET A 142 11.92 -6.45 -8.91
N ALA A 143 13.20 -6.34 -9.25
CA ALA A 143 13.72 -5.29 -10.13
C ALA A 143 13.05 -5.32 -11.51
N ASP A 144 12.97 -6.50 -12.12
CA ASP A 144 12.38 -6.68 -13.45
C ASP A 144 10.86 -6.44 -13.44
N ALA A 145 10.19 -6.92 -12.40
CA ALA A 145 8.76 -6.76 -12.24
C ALA A 145 8.35 -5.29 -12.05
N VAL A 146 9.11 -4.54 -11.26
CA VAL A 146 8.86 -3.12 -10.98
C VAL A 146 9.36 -2.26 -12.13
N GLY A 147 10.55 -2.53 -12.65
CA GLY A 147 11.23 -1.69 -13.64
C GLY A 147 11.66 -0.34 -13.06
N PRO A 148 12.11 0.58 -13.92
CA PRO A 148 12.58 1.89 -13.47
C PRO A 148 11.44 2.72 -12.88
N VAL A 149 11.62 3.25 -11.66
CA VAL A 149 10.67 4.13 -10.97
C VAL A 149 11.39 5.31 -10.30
N ASP A 150 10.70 6.43 -10.16
CA ASP A 150 11.24 7.63 -9.53
C ASP A 150 11.04 7.60 -8.02
N VAL A 151 9.90 7.06 -7.57
CA VAL A 151 9.51 6.97 -6.16
C VAL A 151 9.08 5.55 -5.81
N ALA A 152 9.56 5.00 -4.69
CA ALA A 152 9.09 3.74 -4.14
C ALA A 152 8.41 3.96 -2.79
N LEU A 153 7.14 3.52 -2.65
CA LEU A 153 6.41 3.45 -1.39
C LEU A 153 6.54 2.02 -0.87
N LEU A 154 7.41 1.81 0.13
CA LEU A 154 7.73 0.48 0.65
C LEU A 154 7.17 0.28 2.05
N PRO A 155 6.49 -0.85 2.33
CA PRO A 155 6.13 -1.20 3.70
C PRO A 155 7.39 -1.49 4.50
N VAL A 156 7.45 -1.02 5.73
CA VAL A 156 8.60 -1.22 6.64
C VAL A 156 8.17 -1.81 7.99
N GLY A 157 6.94 -2.25 8.11
CA GLY A 157 6.37 -2.79 9.33
C GLY A 157 4.95 -3.27 9.13
N GLY A 158 4.18 -3.26 10.20
CA GLY A 158 2.78 -3.68 10.21
C GLY A 158 2.04 -3.10 11.42
N TRP A 159 0.93 -3.72 11.76
CA TRP A 159 0.10 -3.33 12.89
C TRP A 159 0.19 -4.37 14.02
N GLY A 160 1.24 -4.62 14.60
CA GLY A 160 1.30 -5.56 15.73
C GLY A 160 2.72 -5.80 16.19
N PRO A 161 2.87 -6.44 17.36
CA PRO A 161 4.17 -6.67 17.94
C PRO A 161 4.99 -7.73 17.17
N TYR A 162 4.41 -8.40 16.19
CA TYR A 162 5.07 -9.41 15.38
C TYR A 162 4.73 -9.19 13.91
N LEU A 163 5.75 -9.08 13.08
CA LEU A 163 5.61 -8.98 11.64
C LEU A 163 5.52 -10.40 11.05
N GLY A 164 4.44 -10.68 10.33
CA GLY A 164 4.22 -11.97 9.70
C GLY A 164 5.11 -12.22 8.48
N HIS A 165 5.11 -13.45 7.99
CA HIS A 165 5.76 -13.79 6.72
C HIS A 165 5.13 -12.99 5.55
N GLY A 166 5.93 -12.69 4.52
CA GLY A 166 5.46 -11.93 3.37
C GLY A 166 5.33 -10.42 3.64
N HIS A 167 6.08 -9.90 4.61
CA HIS A 167 6.24 -8.47 4.86
C HIS A 167 7.71 -8.08 4.83
N LEU A 168 7.98 -6.87 4.36
CA LEU A 168 9.29 -6.25 4.51
C LEU A 168 9.41 -5.64 5.91
N ASP A 169 10.50 -5.95 6.59
CA ASP A 169 11.02 -5.18 7.70
C ASP A 169 11.94 -4.05 7.17
N PRO A 170 12.41 -3.11 8.02
CA PRO A 170 13.26 -2.01 7.58
C PRO A 170 14.52 -2.45 6.84
N ALA A 171 15.16 -3.55 7.24
CA ALA A 171 16.38 -4.03 6.60
C ALA A 171 16.11 -4.64 5.22
N ARG A 172 15.02 -5.41 5.07
CA ARG A 172 14.58 -5.98 3.79
C ARG A 172 14.04 -4.91 2.85
N ALA A 173 13.36 -3.90 3.38
CA ALA A 173 12.93 -2.75 2.58
C ALA A 173 14.12 -1.95 2.04
N ALA A 174 15.18 -1.76 2.83
CA ALA A 174 16.42 -1.15 2.36
C ALA A 174 17.15 -2.04 1.32
N GLU A 175 17.07 -3.36 1.44
CA GLU A 175 17.55 -4.27 0.40
C GLU A 175 16.69 -4.17 -0.87
N ALA A 176 15.38 -3.99 -0.77
CA ALA A 176 14.55 -3.74 -1.94
C ALA A 176 14.97 -2.48 -2.70
N LEU A 177 15.46 -1.43 -2.01
CA LEU A 177 16.00 -0.23 -2.66
C LEU A 177 17.21 -0.55 -3.55
N THR A 178 18.12 -1.43 -3.12
CA THR A 178 19.27 -1.81 -3.95
C THR A 178 18.86 -2.55 -5.23
N ARG A 179 17.73 -3.24 -5.21
CA ARG A 179 17.21 -3.96 -6.37
C ARG A 179 16.44 -3.06 -7.33
N ILE A 180 15.59 -2.17 -6.80
CA ILE A 180 14.70 -1.29 -7.57
C ILE A 180 15.42 -0.02 -8.03
N ALA A 181 16.36 0.47 -7.24
CA ALA A 181 17.14 1.70 -7.44
C ALA A 181 16.25 2.91 -7.80
N PRO A 182 15.25 3.28 -6.98
CA PRO A 182 14.44 4.47 -7.23
C PRO A 182 15.25 5.74 -6.91
N ALA A 183 14.84 6.89 -7.45
CA ALA A 183 15.45 8.16 -7.05
C ALA A 183 15.13 8.52 -5.59
N SER A 184 13.92 8.17 -5.14
CA SER A 184 13.50 8.41 -3.76
C SER A 184 12.57 7.31 -3.23
N ALA A 185 12.47 7.22 -1.90
CA ALA A 185 11.61 6.25 -1.22
C ALA A 185 10.86 6.88 -0.04
N VAL A 186 9.67 6.37 0.22
CA VAL A 186 8.86 6.73 1.39
C VAL A 186 8.49 5.45 2.13
N PRO A 187 8.88 5.29 3.41
CA PRO A 187 8.43 4.17 4.22
C PRO A 187 6.94 4.31 4.57
N VAL A 188 6.19 3.25 4.40
CA VAL A 188 4.76 3.17 4.69
C VAL A 188 4.42 1.95 5.54
N HIS A 189 3.14 1.77 5.89
CA HIS A 189 2.59 0.59 6.58
C HIS A 189 3.16 0.35 7.98
N TYR A 190 3.44 1.42 8.75
CA TYR A 190 3.88 1.35 10.15
C TYR A 190 3.33 2.53 10.96
N GLY A 191 3.41 2.44 12.30
CA GLY A 191 3.24 3.59 13.19
C GLY A 191 1.88 4.27 13.19
N THR A 192 0.82 3.64 12.68
CA THR A 192 -0.52 4.22 12.61
C THR A 192 -1.53 3.48 13.48
N TYR A 193 -1.67 2.17 13.28
CA TYR A 193 -2.60 1.32 14.02
C TYR A 193 -1.84 0.36 14.93
N TRP A 194 -2.44 0.08 16.10
CA TRP A 194 -1.91 -0.90 17.05
C TRP A 194 -3.04 -1.64 17.75
N PRO A 195 -2.83 -2.91 18.14
CA PRO A 195 -3.82 -3.69 18.86
C PRO A 195 -4.21 -3.04 20.19
N ILE A 196 -5.50 -3.05 20.48
CA ILE A 196 -6.03 -2.52 21.73
C ILE A 196 -5.55 -3.39 22.89
N GLY A 197 -4.98 -2.77 23.92
CA GLY A 197 -4.45 -3.46 25.10
C GLY A 197 -3.01 -3.95 24.96
N LEU A 198 -2.38 -3.83 23.78
CA LEU A 198 -0.99 -4.25 23.57
C LEU A 198 0.00 -3.09 23.47
N ASP A 199 -0.31 -1.94 24.06
CA ASP A 199 0.52 -0.74 23.94
C ASP A 199 1.94 -0.92 24.51
N GLY A 200 2.10 -1.74 25.56
CA GLY A 200 3.38 -2.05 26.19
C GLY A 200 4.11 -3.25 25.57
N VAL A 201 3.50 -3.96 24.61
CA VAL A 201 4.11 -5.14 24.01
C VAL A 201 4.91 -4.74 22.77
N ARG A 202 6.24 -4.85 22.86
CA ARG A 202 7.19 -4.49 21.79
C ARG A 202 6.89 -3.14 21.13
N PRO A 203 6.81 -2.04 21.90
CA PRO A 203 6.39 -0.73 21.37
C PRO A 203 7.35 -0.19 20.28
N HIS A 204 8.58 -0.67 20.22
CA HIS A 204 9.55 -0.32 19.19
C HIS A 204 9.06 -0.71 17.78
N GLU A 205 8.32 -1.82 17.64
CA GLU A 205 7.73 -2.24 16.35
C GLU A 205 6.69 -1.23 15.84
N PHE A 206 6.14 -0.41 16.71
CA PHE A 206 5.26 0.69 16.33
C PHE A 206 6.02 1.98 16.04
N HIS A 207 7.06 2.29 16.83
CA HIS A 207 7.70 3.61 16.83
C HIS A 207 8.92 3.69 15.90
N ALA A 208 9.71 2.63 15.81
CA ALA A 208 11.04 2.66 15.23
C ALA A 208 11.16 2.31 13.73
N PRO A 209 10.21 1.62 13.06
CA PRO A 209 10.46 1.09 11.72
C PRO A 209 10.88 2.16 10.69
N GLY A 210 10.29 3.36 10.74
CA GLY A 210 10.65 4.44 9.81
C GLY A 210 12.09 4.91 9.99
N ASP A 211 12.49 5.20 11.24
CA ASP A 211 13.86 5.65 11.55
C ASP A 211 14.90 4.54 11.25
N GLU A 212 14.54 3.29 11.54
CA GLU A 212 15.39 2.15 11.22
C GLU A 212 15.56 2.00 9.70
N PHE A 213 14.49 2.17 8.93
CA PHE A 213 14.58 2.16 7.47
C PHE A 213 15.52 3.24 6.94
N VAL A 214 15.45 4.47 7.45
CA VAL A 214 16.38 5.55 7.09
C VAL A 214 17.83 5.13 7.35
N ARG A 215 18.11 4.56 8.54
CA ARG A 215 19.46 4.08 8.89
C ARG A 215 19.96 2.95 7.99
N GLN A 216 19.09 1.99 7.67
CA GLN A 216 19.42 0.86 6.80
C GLN A 216 19.60 1.31 5.33
N ALA A 217 18.75 2.20 4.84
CA ALA A 217 18.85 2.76 3.50
C ALA A 217 20.15 3.57 3.32
N ALA A 218 20.52 4.40 4.30
CA ALA A 218 21.78 5.17 4.25
C ALA A 218 23.02 4.27 4.14
N LYS A 219 22.95 3.04 4.63
CA LYS A 219 24.06 2.07 4.54
C LYS A 219 24.06 1.26 3.25
N ARG A 220 22.87 0.90 2.72
CA ARG A 220 22.72 -0.07 1.62
C ARG A 220 22.49 0.59 0.27
N ALA A 221 21.80 1.71 0.25
CA ALA A 221 21.39 2.45 -0.95
C ALA A 221 21.55 3.96 -0.70
N PRO A 222 22.76 4.46 -0.42
CA PRO A 222 23.01 5.85 -0.07
C PRO A 222 22.63 6.85 -1.17
N GLU A 223 22.50 6.39 -2.40
CA GLU A 223 22.04 7.17 -3.56
C GLU A 223 20.54 7.44 -3.56
N VAL A 224 19.77 6.69 -2.77
CA VAL A 224 18.29 6.84 -2.70
C VAL A 224 17.91 7.85 -1.62
N THR A 225 17.21 8.90 -2.00
CA THR A 225 16.69 9.89 -1.03
C THR A 225 15.48 9.31 -0.28
N VAL A 226 15.61 9.10 1.03
CA VAL A 226 14.49 8.63 1.85
C VAL A 226 13.74 9.80 2.47
N HIS A 227 12.44 9.88 2.23
CA HIS A 227 11.54 10.86 2.84
C HIS A 227 10.73 10.23 3.96
N LEU A 228 11.07 10.53 5.20
CA LEU A 228 10.32 10.11 6.38
C LEU A 228 9.20 11.12 6.63
N LEU A 229 8.02 10.84 6.06
CA LEU A 229 6.88 11.76 6.11
C LEU A 229 6.01 11.50 7.34
N GLY A 230 5.60 12.55 8.00
CA GLY A 230 4.52 12.53 8.98
C GLY A 230 3.14 12.38 8.32
N HIS A 231 2.13 12.05 9.12
CA HIS A 231 0.76 11.91 8.60
C HIS A 231 0.22 13.23 8.02
N GLY A 232 -0.11 13.22 6.74
CA GLY A 232 -0.59 14.39 6.00
C GLY A 232 0.49 15.25 5.36
N GLU A 233 1.76 14.93 5.58
CA GLU A 233 2.87 15.57 4.88
C GLU A 233 2.95 15.14 3.42
N ARG A 234 3.64 15.94 2.62
CA ARG A 234 3.76 15.78 1.18
C ARG A 234 5.19 15.95 0.75
N VAL A 235 5.57 15.23 -0.29
CA VAL A 235 6.83 15.39 -0.99
C VAL A 235 6.55 15.45 -2.49
N ALA A 236 7.26 16.32 -3.21
CA ALA A 236 7.29 16.29 -4.65
C ALA A 236 8.22 15.15 -5.09
N PRO A 237 7.84 14.34 -6.11
CA PRO A 237 8.75 13.35 -6.67
C PRO A 237 10.00 14.08 -7.17
N GLY A 238 11.16 13.64 -6.74
CA GLY A 238 12.43 14.09 -7.33
C GLY A 238 12.51 13.56 -8.76
N ALA A 239 12.82 14.43 -9.72
CA ALA A 239 13.15 13.98 -11.07
C ALA A 239 14.44 13.16 -11.01
N ARG A 240 14.53 12.05 -11.76
CA ARG A 240 15.82 11.38 -12.02
C ARG A 240 16.75 12.38 -12.70
N ARG A 241 17.93 12.55 -12.12
CA ARG A 241 19.02 13.30 -12.76
C ARG A 241 19.62 12.50 -13.90
#